data_9632694b587cf1899d2ae30d0395e10d
#
_entry.id   9632694b587cf1899d2ae30d0395e10d
#
_cell.length_a   1.000
_cell.length_b   1.000
_cell.length_c   1.000
_cell.angle_alpha   90.00
_cell.angle_beta   90.00
_cell.angle_gamma   90.00
#
_symmetry.space_group_name_H-M   'P 1'
#
loop_
_entity.id
_entity.type
_entity.pdbx_description
1 polymer ?
#
loop_
_entity_poly.entity_id
_entity_poly.type
_entity_poly.pdbx_seq_one_letter_code
_entity_poly.pdbx_strand_id
1 'polypeptide(L)'
;MVVLSGLVACGGQSRSLSPNTDRTDAQSTVASEVRTPVLRPKNANGALSDSLSDDASDDDTYDDTGESEHIRKGEIRPHPFDSLSDNALRQALEKHPASLGSLSIGRPNAGQLMNGVRPEEATLYHLVDPLHAFGTEETVHALCHVLSVVAKHHPGTPMVEIGHLSAKDGGPLHPHSSHQSGRDVDLGFYYRTPGTRWYAKATPATLDSERTWTLIRTLVTDTDVEMILLDQTLQQGIEQYALSVESDKSWVSNLFHRVDATPAIVRHSPGHATHLHLRFFNPIAQESARRLAPYLTAHHPLRASTRTVLHIARLGDTLALLAQRYHTTMAAIRQANRITGFQLVAGRTYKIPVEEHSDVQEPTRVPHRRVPSRGRSN
;
A
#
# COMPACT_ATOMS: atom_id res chain seq x y z
N MET A 1 -1.99 -28.17 19.57
CA MET A 1 -1.90 -26.70 19.68
C MET A 1 -0.55 -26.33 19.14
N VAL A 2 -0.48 -26.05 17.83
CA VAL A 2 0.76 -25.67 17.13
C VAL A 2 0.73 -24.14 17.07
N VAL A 3 1.56 -23.52 17.87
CA VAL A 3 1.81 -22.07 17.80
C VAL A 3 2.77 -21.88 16.62
N LEU A 4 2.25 -21.45 15.49
CA LEU A 4 3.04 -20.94 14.38
C LEU A 4 3.37 -19.47 14.67
N SER A 5 4.41 -19.23 15.48
CA SER A 5 5.10 -17.95 15.50
C SER A 5 5.92 -17.88 14.20
N GLY A 6 5.28 -17.43 13.12
CA GLY A 6 5.95 -17.19 11.85
C GLY A 6 6.74 -15.90 11.92
N LEU A 7 8.07 -15.97 12.11
CA LEU A 7 8.97 -14.89 11.77
C LEU A 7 8.90 -14.68 10.25
N VAL A 8 8.51 -13.47 9.83
CA VAL A 8 8.50 -13.08 8.42
C VAL A 8 9.91 -12.61 8.06
N ALA A 9 10.80 -13.54 7.75
CA ALA A 9 12.15 -13.23 7.31
C ALA A 9 12.22 -13.08 5.79
N CYS A 10 12.64 -11.92 5.32
CA CYS A 10 13.12 -11.76 3.94
C CYS A 10 14.52 -12.43 3.84
N GLY A 11 14.55 -13.74 3.59
CA GLY A 11 15.75 -14.56 3.67
C GLY A 11 16.87 -14.13 2.74
N GLY A 12 17.86 -13.44 3.31
CA GLY A 12 19.21 -13.33 2.78
C GLY A 12 20.11 -14.27 3.61
N GLN A 13 20.88 -15.14 2.98
CA GLN A 13 21.77 -16.08 3.67
C GLN A 13 22.74 -15.35 4.59
N SER A 14 22.61 -15.55 5.89
CA SER A 14 23.60 -15.13 6.89
C SER A 14 24.84 -16.00 6.78
N ARG A 15 25.96 -15.38 6.39
CA ARG A 15 27.29 -15.97 6.58
C ARG A 15 27.64 -15.88 8.06
N SER A 16 27.77 -17.04 8.70
CA SER A 16 28.32 -17.17 10.04
C SER A 16 29.79 -16.72 10.06
N LEU A 17 30.09 -15.69 10.83
CA LEU A 17 31.46 -15.38 11.25
C LEU A 17 31.64 -15.91 12.65
N SER A 18 32.51 -16.90 12.78
CA SER A 18 32.98 -17.43 14.06
C SER A 18 33.88 -16.40 14.77
N PRO A 19 33.85 -16.33 16.11
CA PRO A 19 34.69 -15.42 16.85
C PRO A 19 36.11 -15.98 16.99
N ASN A 20 37.08 -15.19 16.66
CA ASN A 20 38.50 -15.46 17.02
C ASN A 20 38.83 -14.63 18.24
N THR A 21 39.17 -15.33 19.33
CA THR A 21 39.72 -14.82 20.55
C THR A 21 41.21 -14.61 20.34
N ASP A 22 41.70 -13.40 20.60
CA ASP A 22 42.99 -13.29 21.30
C ASP A 22 43.11 -11.98 22.08
N ARG A 23 43.57 -12.18 23.34
CA ARG A 23 43.92 -11.16 24.32
C ARG A 23 45.29 -10.60 24.04
N THR A 24 45.48 -9.31 24.30
CA THR A 24 46.62 -8.87 25.14
C THR A 24 46.43 -7.43 25.61
N ASP A 25 46.82 -7.24 26.86
CA ASP A 25 46.83 -6.02 27.67
C ASP A 25 47.78 -4.94 27.16
N ALA A 26 47.48 -3.68 27.47
CA ALA A 26 48.30 -2.80 28.32
C ALA A 26 47.92 -1.31 28.23
N GLN A 27 47.57 -0.78 29.38
CA GLN A 27 47.93 0.47 30.08
C GLN A 27 47.96 1.82 29.33
N SER A 28 47.10 2.71 29.82
CA SER A 28 47.38 3.97 30.53
C SER A 28 48.17 5.08 29.78
N THR A 29 47.56 6.26 29.59
CA THR A 29 47.91 7.50 30.33
C THR A 29 47.19 8.76 29.79
N VAL A 30 46.63 9.49 30.77
CA VAL A 30 46.63 10.94 31.00
C VAL A 30 45.95 11.93 30.01
N ALA A 31 45.06 12.67 30.60
CA ALA A 31 44.33 13.83 30.16
C ALA A 31 45.14 15.01 29.62
N SER A 32 44.55 15.74 28.68
CA SER A 32 44.70 17.19 28.64
C SER A 32 43.45 17.85 28.08
N GLU A 33 42.83 18.70 28.91
CA GLU A 33 41.75 19.61 28.52
C GLU A 33 42.27 20.62 27.49
N VAL A 34 41.51 20.74 26.39
CA VAL A 34 41.57 21.93 25.54
C VAL A 34 40.17 22.49 25.40
N ARG A 35 39.98 23.66 25.99
CA ARG A 35 38.78 24.49 25.86
C ARG A 35 38.67 25.00 24.43
N THR A 36 37.55 24.71 23.78
CA THR A 36 37.12 25.36 22.54
C THR A 36 36.14 26.48 22.83
N PRO A 37 36.22 27.63 22.15
CA PRO A 37 35.32 28.75 22.38
C PRO A 37 33.97 28.50 21.71
N VAL A 38 32.92 28.81 22.48
CA VAL A 38 31.52 28.83 22.01
C VAL A 38 31.36 29.98 21.02
N LEU A 39 31.19 29.67 19.75
CA LEU A 39 30.67 30.59 18.74
C LEU A 39 29.15 30.34 18.59
N ARG A 40 28.39 31.31 19.03
CA ARG A 40 26.95 31.41 18.73
C ARG A 40 26.78 31.61 17.22
N PRO A 41 25.96 30.83 16.51
CA PRO A 41 25.55 31.20 15.17
C PRO A 41 24.43 32.26 15.26
N LYS A 42 24.62 33.33 14.49
CA LYS A 42 23.63 34.37 14.23
C LYS A 42 22.44 33.76 13.51
N ASN A 43 21.25 34.19 13.92
CA ASN A 43 19.99 33.98 13.21
C ASN A 43 20.14 34.27 11.71
N ALA A 44 20.02 33.26 10.89
CA ALA A 44 19.61 33.39 9.51
C ALA A 44 18.20 32.77 9.42
N ASN A 45 17.19 33.64 9.45
CA ASN A 45 15.87 33.33 8.97
C ASN A 45 15.96 33.06 7.47
N GLY A 46 16.21 31.80 7.12
CA GLY A 46 15.97 31.24 5.81
C GLY A 46 14.84 30.23 5.97
N ALA A 47 13.62 30.67 5.76
CA ALA A 47 12.49 29.80 5.61
C ALA A 47 12.76 28.88 4.42
N LEU A 48 13.19 27.65 4.67
CA LEU A 48 12.93 26.54 3.78
C LEU A 48 11.43 26.24 3.90
N SER A 49 10.63 27.03 3.20
CA SER A 49 9.32 26.62 2.77
C SER A 49 9.56 25.58 1.69
N ASP A 50 9.88 24.36 2.10
CA ASP A 50 9.72 23.22 1.25
C ASP A 50 8.23 23.14 0.91
N SER A 51 7.97 23.48 -0.33
CA SER A 51 6.71 23.28 -1.03
C SER A 51 6.43 21.77 -1.15
N LEU A 52 6.06 21.12 -0.04
CA LEU A 52 5.41 19.80 -0.01
C LEU A 52 3.91 19.91 -0.33
N SER A 53 3.51 20.96 -1.06
CA SER A 53 2.08 21.30 -1.23
C SER A 53 1.45 20.83 -2.53
N ASP A 54 2.14 20.10 -3.41
CA ASP A 54 1.55 19.78 -4.71
C ASP A 54 1.16 18.29 -4.92
N ASP A 55 1.27 17.43 -3.91
CA ASP A 55 1.03 15.99 -4.11
C ASP A 55 -0.01 15.35 -3.16
N ALA A 56 -0.87 16.14 -2.55
CA ALA A 56 -1.91 15.62 -1.67
C ALA A 56 -3.20 15.24 -2.43
N SER A 57 -3.08 14.61 -3.60
CA SER A 57 -4.21 13.96 -4.25
C SER A 57 -3.82 12.55 -4.66
N ASP A 58 -3.60 11.66 -3.67
CA ASP A 58 -3.88 10.25 -3.86
C ASP A 58 -5.38 10.15 -4.14
N ASP A 59 -5.74 10.39 -5.42
CA ASP A 59 -7.11 10.36 -5.87
C ASP A 59 -7.49 8.89 -6.14
N ASP A 60 -7.58 8.09 -5.06
CA ASP A 60 -8.14 6.73 -5.07
C ASP A 60 -9.64 6.72 -5.40
N THR A 61 -10.17 7.80 -5.98
CA THR A 61 -11.53 7.86 -6.47
C THR A 61 -11.65 7.08 -7.78
N TYR A 62 -11.46 5.77 -7.70
CA TYR A 62 -11.83 4.88 -8.78
C TYR A 62 -13.34 4.67 -8.78
N ASP A 63 -13.92 4.70 -9.99
CA ASP A 63 -15.28 4.27 -10.24
C ASP A 63 -15.39 2.77 -9.91
N ASP A 64 -15.93 2.46 -8.74
CA ASP A 64 -16.06 1.13 -8.14
C ASP A 64 -17.05 0.23 -8.92
N THR A 65 -17.75 0.76 -9.92
CA THR A 65 -18.82 0.03 -10.61
C THR A 65 -18.34 -1.14 -11.49
N GLY A 66 -17.09 -1.09 -12.00
CA GLY A 66 -16.51 -2.18 -12.79
C GLY A 66 -15.74 -3.21 -11.94
N GLU A 67 -15.23 -2.83 -10.76
CA GLU A 67 -14.51 -3.72 -9.85
C GLU A 67 -15.42 -4.77 -9.22
N SER A 68 -16.64 -4.40 -8.85
CA SER A 68 -17.55 -5.29 -8.12
C SER A 68 -17.89 -6.57 -8.89
N GLU A 69 -18.01 -6.51 -10.23
CA GLU A 69 -18.32 -7.70 -11.04
C GLU A 69 -17.11 -8.62 -11.22
N HIS A 70 -15.92 -8.06 -11.41
CA HIS A 70 -14.68 -8.84 -11.51
C HIS A 70 -14.34 -9.54 -10.19
N ILE A 71 -14.50 -8.86 -9.07
CA ILE A 71 -14.30 -9.43 -7.73
C ILE A 71 -15.35 -10.52 -7.43
N ARG A 72 -16.61 -10.35 -7.83
CA ARG A 72 -17.66 -11.38 -7.66
C ARG A 72 -17.34 -12.69 -8.36
N LYS A 73 -16.54 -12.70 -9.42
CA LYS A 73 -16.07 -13.89 -10.14
C LYS A 73 -14.85 -14.55 -9.49
N GLY A 74 -14.25 -13.94 -8.45
CA GLY A 74 -13.12 -14.48 -7.73
C GLY A 74 -13.47 -15.74 -6.92
N GLU A 75 -12.43 -16.44 -6.48
CA GLU A 75 -12.54 -17.62 -5.61
C GLU A 75 -12.53 -17.25 -4.13
N ILE A 76 -13.25 -18.01 -3.33
CA ILE A 76 -13.11 -18.00 -1.87
C ILE A 76 -12.02 -19.01 -1.55
N ARG A 77 -10.95 -18.55 -0.91
CA ARG A 77 -9.84 -19.43 -0.55
C ARG A 77 -10.07 -20.10 0.80
N PRO A 78 -9.55 -21.33 1.01
CA PRO A 78 -9.55 -21.97 2.32
C PRO A 78 -8.91 -21.08 3.36
N HIS A 79 -9.54 -20.95 4.53
CA HIS A 79 -9.06 -20.13 5.62
C HIS A 79 -8.50 -20.99 6.75
N PRO A 80 -7.37 -20.60 7.39
CA PRO A 80 -6.76 -21.38 8.49
C PRO A 80 -7.73 -21.67 9.65
N PHE A 81 -8.74 -20.83 9.83
CA PHE A 81 -9.73 -20.95 10.91
C PHE A 81 -11.09 -21.52 10.46
N ASP A 82 -11.17 -22.15 9.28
CA ASP A 82 -12.46 -22.72 8.79
C ASP A 82 -13.03 -23.77 9.73
N SER A 83 -12.18 -24.50 10.44
CA SER A 83 -12.59 -25.47 11.46
C SER A 83 -13.01 -24.88 12.79
N LEU A 84 -12.78 -23.57 13.02
CA LEU A 84 -13.12 -22.90 14.27
C LEU A 84 -14.52 -22.30 14.20
N SER A 85 -15.29 -22.48 15.28
CA SER A 85 -16.56 -21.76 15.46
C SER A 85 -16.29 -20.27 15.74
N ASP A 86 -17.28 -19.42 15.44
CA ASP A 86 -17.18 -17.98 15.74
C ASP A 86 -17.00 -17.72 17.24
N ASN A 87 -17.56 -18.56 18.11
CA ASN A 87 -17.32 -18.47 19.54
C ASN A 87 -15.85 -18.79 19.90
N ALA A 88 -15.22 -19.76 19.25
CA ALA A 88 -13.81 -20.06 19.46
C ALA A 88 -12.92 -18.92 18.97
N LEU A 89 -13.25 -18.30 17.83
CA LEU A 89 -12.57 -17.10 17.33
C LEU A 89 -12.74 -15.92 18.28
N ARG A 90 -13.95 -15.70 18.81
CA ARG A 90 -14.19 -14.66 19.81
C ARG A 90 -13.36 -14.87 21.06
N GLN A 91 -13.29 -16.10 21.58
CA GLN A 91 -12.47 -16.43 22.74
C GLN A 91 -10.96 -16.22 22.47
N ALA A 92 -10.51 -16.52 21.25
CA ALA A 92 -9.13 -16.25 20.84
C ALA A 92 -8.87 -14.74 20.80
N LEU A 93 -9.79 -13.95 20.26
CA LEU A 93 -9.70 -12.48 20.24
C LEU A 93 -9.59 -11.90 21.68
N GLU A 94 -10.40 -12.39 22.61
CA GLU A 94 -10.41 -11.89 24.00
C GLU A 94 -9.17 -12.30 24.81
N LYS A 95 -8.68 -13.53 24.62
CA LYS A 95 -7.63 -14.11 25.48
C LYS A 95 -6.24 -14.08 24.85
N HIS A 96 -6.16 -14.25 23.54
CA HIS A 96 -4.90 -14.41 22.80
C HIS A 96 -4.99 -13.75 21.40
N PRO A 97 -5.25 -12.43 21.29
CA PRO A 97 -5.51 -11.77 20.00
C PRO A 97 -4.38 -11.98 18.97
N ALA A 98 -3.13 -12.06 19.42
CA ALA A 98 -2.00 -12.33 18.53
C ALA A 98 -2.06 -13.71 17.83
N SER A 99 -2.80 -14.68 18.38
CA SER A 99 -2.97 -16.00 17.76
C SER A 99 -3.85 -15.99 16.50
N LEU A 100 -4.52 -14.90 16.23
CA LEU A 100 -5.37 -14.71 15.06
C LEU A 100 -4.60 -14.22 13.83
N GLY A 101 -3.29 -13.92 13.97
CA GLY A 101 -2.55 -13.23 12.94
C GLY A 101 -3.05 -11.80 12.71
N SER A 102 -2.68 -11.22 11.59
CA SER A 102 -3.12 -9.87 11.21
C SER A 102 -4.59 -9.86 10.81
N LEU A 103 -5.33 -8.82 11.21
CA LEU A 103 -6.69 -8.57 10.78
C LEU A 103 -6.77 -7.25 10.02
N SER A 104 -7.26 -7.31 8.77
CA SER A 104 -7.55 -6.13 7.94
C SER A 104 -9.02 -5.77 8.11
N ILE A 105 -9.32 -4.77 8.92
CA ILE A 105 -10.66 -4.40 9.32
C ILE A 105 -11.16 -3.26 8.44
N GLY A 106 -12.35 -3.41 7.85
CA GLY A 106 -12.95 -2.40 6.98
C GLY A 106 -12.26 -2.28 5.62
N ARG A 107 -12.21 -1.06 5.08
CA ARG A 107 -11.68 -0.76 3.74
C ARG A 107 -10.31 -0.05 3.82
N PRO A 108 -9.52 -0.06 2.76
CA PRO A 108 -8.23 0.65 2.74
C PRO A 108 -8.33 2.14 3.06
N ASN A 109 -9.45 2.78 2.69
CA ASN A 109 -9.74 4.20 2.93
C ASN A 109 -10.65 4.47 4.14
N ALA A 110 -11.10 3.44 4.83
CA ALA A 110 -11.93 3.52 6.03
C ALA A 110 -11.78 2.25 6.86
N GLY A 111 -10.58 1.99 7.33
CA GLY A 111 -10.26 0.74 8.00
C GLY A 111 -9.34 0.90 9.20
N GLN A 112 -9.01 -0.24 9.76
CA GLN A 112 -8.07 -0.42 10.86
C GLN A 112 -7.24 -1.68 10.63
N LEU A 113 -6.14 -1.78 11.31
CA LEU A 113 -5.27 -2.95 11.31
C LEU A 113 -5.14 -3.45 12.75
N MET A 114 -5.27 -4.76 12.96
CA MET A 114 -4.94 -5.39 14.23
C MET A 114 -3.82 -6.40 14.00
N ASN A 115 -2.90 -6.50 14.95
CA ASN A 115 -1.72 -7.37 14.88
C ASN A 115 -0.90 -7.09 13.60
N GLY A 116 -0.78 -5.82 13.20
CA GLY A 116 0.04 -5.43 12.05
C GLY A 116 1.50 -5.82 12.26
N VAL A 117 2.13 -6.32 11.20
CA VAL A 117 3.55 -6.66 11.18
C VAL A 117 4.31 -5.69 10.29
N ARG A 118 5.60 -5.57 10.53
CA ARG A 118 6.49 -4.71 9.76
C ARG A 118 7.51 -5.59 9.03
N PRO A 119 7.92 -5.23 7.81
CA PRO A 119 9.06 -5.89 7.16
C PRO A 119 10.29 -5.84 8.07
N GLU A 120 10.98 -6.96 8.24
CA GLU A 120 12.25 -7.00 8.97
C GLU A 120 13.35 -6.29 8.20
N GLU A 121 14.38 -5.79 8.90
CA GLU A 121 15.54 -5.19 8.24
C GLU A 121 16.18 -6.18 7.27
N ALA A 122 16.38 -5.77 6.05
CA ALA A 122 16.98 -6.57 4.99
C ALA A 122 17.85 -5.72 4.07
N THR A 123 18.70 -6.38 3.28
CA THR A 123 19.58 -5.73 2.30
C THR A 123 18.88 -5.37 0.99
N LEU A 124 17.59 -5.67 0.87
CA LEU A 124 16.81 -5.48 -0.37
C LEU A 124 16.07 -4.15 -0.41
N TYR A 125 15.81 -3.55 0.74
CA TYR A 125 15.03 -2.33 0.86
C TYR A 125 15.45 -1.50 2.08
N HIS A 126 15.02 -0.24 2.06
CA HIS A 126 15.11 0.68 3.18
C HIS A 126 13.71 1.16 3.55
N LEU A 127 13.35 1.15 4.85
CA LEU A 127 12.08 1.69 5.34
C LEU A 127 12.24 3.20 5.55
N VAL A 128 11.52 3.99 4.76
CA VAL A 128 11.57 5.46 4.83
C VAL A 128 10.97 5.95 6.16
N ASP A 129 9.84 5.39 6.53
CA ASP A 129 9.16 5.69 7.80
C ASP A 129 8.77 4.39 8.54
N PRO A 130 9.64 3.88 9.43
CA PRO A 130 9.36 2.66 10.17
C PRO A 130 8.12 2.72 11.09
N LEU A 131 7.63 3.92 11.43
CA LEU A 131 6.43 4.09 12.27
C LEU A 131 5.13 3.86 11.49
N HIS A 132 5.17 3.98 10.16
CA HIS A 132 4.05 3.80 9.26
C HIS A 132 4.30 2.68 8.23
N ALA A 133 5.17 1.71 8.57
CA ALA A 133 5.49 0.56 7.73
C ALA A 133 4.80 -0.73 8.21
N PHE A 134 3.59 -0.63 8.78
CA PHE A 134 2.84 -1.80 9.24
C PHE A 134 1.82 -2.25 8.20
N GLY A 135 1.83 -3.55 7.91
CA GLY A 135 0.87 -4.19 7.02
C GLY A 135 0.32 -5.47 7.64
N THR A 136 -0.57 -6.14 6.93
CA THR A 136 -0.90 -7.52 7.26
C THR A 136 0.28 -8.44 6.97
N GLU A 137 0.31 -9.63 7.57
CA GLU A 137 1.31 -10.66 7.24
C GLU A 137 1.32 -10.97 5.75
N GLU A 138 0.14 -11.07 5.11
CA GLU A 138 0.01 -11.35 3.69
C GLU A 138 0.63 -10.24 2.82
N THR A 139 0.37 -8.97 3.13
CA THR A 139 0.97 -7.82 2.42
C THR A 139 2.49 -7.82 2.56
N VAL A 140 2.99 -7.99 3.78
CA VAL A 140 4.44 -7.97 4.03
C VAL A 140 5.13 -9.16 3.37
N HIS A 141 4.53 -10.36 3.42
CA HIS A 141 5.05 -11.54 2.73
C HIS A 141 5.10 -11.33 1.21
N ALA A 142 4.01 -10.84 0.61
CA ALA A 142 3.96 -10.55 -0.83
C ALA A 142 5.05 -9.57 -1.24
N LEU A 143 5.22 -8.48 -0.49
CA LEU A 143 6.25 -7.48 -0.75
C LEU A 143 7.65 -8.08 -0.68
N CYS A 144 7.99 -8.78 0.41
CA CYS A 144 9.29 -9.41 0.58
C CYS A 144 9.59 -10.46 -0.51
N HIS A 145 8.58 -11.26 -0.87
CA HIS A 145 8.71 -12.23 -1.97
C HIS A 145 9.08 -11.54 -3.28
N VAL A 146 8.33 -10.53 -3.68
CA VAL A 146 8.54 -9.82 -4.94
C VAL A 146 9.93 -9.17 -5.00
N LEU A 147 10.35 -8.49 -3.93
CA LEU A 147 11.67 -7.89 -3.86
C LEU A 147 12.81 -8.92 -3.94
N SER A 148 12.62 -10.09 -3.31
CA SER A 148 13.59 -11.18 -3.38
C SER A 148 13.71 -11.76 -4.80
N VAL A 149 12.60 -11.86 -5.54
CA VAL A 149 12.59 -12.31 -6.93
C VAL A 149 13.33 -11.31 -7.82
N VAL A 150 13.09 -10.00 -7.66
CA VAL A 150 13.82 -8.97 -8.41
C VAL A 150 15.32 -9.06 -8.15
N ALA A 151 15.73 -9.14 -6.89
CA ALA A 151 17.15 -9.25 -6.53
C ALA A 151 17.82 -10.52 -7.07
N LYS A 152 17.08 -11.64 -7.13
CA LYS A 152 17.55 -12.89 -7.69
C LYS A 152 17.73 -12.84 -9.22
N HIS A 153 16.78 -12.20 -9.92
CA HIS A 153 16.83 -12.07 -11.38
C HIS A 153 17.85 -11.03 -11.84
N HIS A 154 18.10 -10.01 -11.01
CA HIS A 154 19.00 -8.91 -11.31
C HIS A 154 20.08 -8.78 -10.20
N PRO A 155 21.14 -9.62 -10.22
CA PRO A 155 22.22 -9.52 -9.24
C PRO A 155 22.81 -8.11 -9.18
N GLY A 156 23.06 -7.62 -7.96
CA GLY A 156 23.54 -6.23 -7.76
C GLY A 156 22.41 -5.19 -7.80
N THR A 157 21.13 -5.60 -7.75
CA THR A 157 20.01 -4.67 -7.59
C THR A 157 20.21 -3.79 -6.36
N PRO A 158 20.11 -2.45 -6.50
CA PRO A 158 20.16 -1.55 -5.35
C PRO A 158 18.95 -1.75 -4.43
N MET A 159 19.08 -1.35 -3.17
CA MET A 159 17.94 -1.29 -2.25
C MET A 159 16.86 -0.38 -2.83
N VAL A 160 15.60 -0.80 -2.68
CA VAL A 160 14.45 0.02 -3.02
C VAL A 160 13.88 0.66 -1.75
N GLU A 161 13.33 1.84 -1.86
CA GLU A 161 12.69 2.53 -0.74
C GLU A 161 11.27 2.00 -0.55
N ILE A 162 10.93 1.59 0.67
CA ILE A 162 9.55 1.32 1.08
C ILE A 162 9.07 2.53 1.86
N GLY A 163 8.05 3.20 1.33
CA GLY A 163 7.38 4.34 1.96
C GLY A 163 6.37 3.91 3.02
N HIS A 164 5.15 4.42 2.92
CA HIS A 164 4.10 4.08 3.88
C HIS A 164 3.39 2.76 3.53
N LEU A 165 3.01 1.99 4.56
CA LEU A 165 2.02 0.93 4.49
C LEU A 165 0.78 1.37 5.27
N SER A 166 0.85 1.36 6.59
CA SER A 166 -0.14 1.94 7.49
C SER A 166 0.49 2.25 8.84
N ALA A 167 -0.24 2.97 9.70
CA ALA A 167 0.08 3.04 11.12
C ALA A 167 -0.08 1.64 11.76
N LYS A 168 0.54 1.43 12.93
CA LYS A 168 0.54 0.14 13.63
C LYS A 168 -0.86 -0.46 13.82
N ASP A 169 -1.83 0.40 14.15
CA ASP A 169 -3.22 0.00 14.39
C ASP A 169 -4.14 0.43 13.22
N GLY A 170 -3.55 0.82 12.09
CA GLY A 170 -4.27 1.34 10.93
C GLY A 170 -4.92 2.70 11.18
N GLY A 171 -6.04 2.95 10.50
CA GLY A 171 -6.75 4.23 10.57
C GLY A 171 -6.12 5.31 9.69
N PRO A 172 -6.69 6.54 9.68
CA PRO A 172 -6.27 7.60 8.78
C PRO A 172 -4.80 7.94 8.89
N LEU A 173 -4.11 7.96 7.75
CA LEU A 173 -2.70 8.31 7.63
C LEU A 173 -2.54 9.48 6.65
N HIS A 174 -2.35 10.69 7.17
CA HIS A 174 -2.13 11.86 6.32
C HIS A 174 -0.75 11.78 5.63
N PRO A 175 -0.61 12.13 4.33
CA PRO A 175 -1.62 12.77 3.45
C PRO A 175 -2.50 11.80 2.66
N HIS A 176 -2.36 10.49 2.85
CA HIS A 176 -3.04 9.46 2.07
C HIS A 176 -4.56 9.45 2.32
N SER A 177 -5.32 9.12 1.28
CA SER A 177 -6.75 8.83 1.39
C SER A 177 -7.00 7.38 1.79
N SER A 178 -6.05 6.49 1.54
CA SER A 178 -6.08 5.07 1.91
C SER A 178 -5.01 4.72 2.96
N HIS A 179 -4.33 3.57 2.89
CA HIS A 179 -3.33 3.14 3.88
C HIS A 179 -3.85 2.90 5.30
N GLN A 180 -5.13 2.52 5.43
CA GLN A 180 -5.78 2.45 6.75
C GLN A 180 -5.94 1.02 7.29
N SER A 181 -5.80 -0.01 6.45
CA SER A 181 -6.11 -1.40 6.82
C SER A 181 -4.96 -2.39 6.57
N GLY A 182 -3.75 -1.90 6.34
CA GLY A 182 -2.54 -2.71 6.18
C GLY A 182 -2.43 -3.46 4.85
N ARG A 183 -3.20 -3.05 3.82
CA ARG A 183 -3.21 -3.68 2.50
C ARG A 183 -2.52 -2.86 1.41
N ASP A 184 -2.22 -1.60 1.69
CA ASP A 184 -1.57 -0.68 0.77
C ASP A 184 -0.07 -0.57 1.04
N VAL A 185 0.71 -0.31 0.00
CA VAL A 185 2.17 -0.12 0.07
C VAL A 185 2.58 0.94 -0.94
N ASP A 186 3.28 1.98 -0.49
CA ASP A 186 4.02 2.86 -1.36
C ASP A 186 5.45 2.32 -1.54
N LEU A 187 5.81 2.01 -2.77
CA LEU A 187 7.10 1.42 -3.11
C LEU A 187 7.85 2.32 -4.10
N GLY A 188 9.08 2.69 -3.76
CA GLY A 188 9.96 3.44 -4.64
C GLY A 188 10.25 2.70 -5.95
N PHE A 189 10.74 3.44 -6.94
CA PHE A 189 11.14 2.87 -8.22
C PHE A 189 12.58 2.35 -8.18
N TYR A 190 12.88 1.38 -9.04
CA TYR A 190 14.24 1.10 -9.45
C TYR A 190 14.68 2.11 -10.51
N TYR A 191 15.82 2.74 -10.28
CA TYR A 191 16.40 3.73 -11.20
C TYR A 191 17.63 3.17 -11.90
N ARG A 192 17.87 3.61 -13.13
CA ARG A 192 19.07 3.24 -13.90
C ARG A 192 20.36 3.70 -13.21
N THR A 193 20.31 4.85 -12.52
CA THR A 193 21.43 5.38 -11.75
C THR A 193 21.21 5.11 -10.26
N PRO A 194 22.12 4.39 -9.58
CA PRO A 194 22.03 4.15 -8.15
C PRO A 194 22.06 5.44 -7.32
N GLY A 195 21.51 5.38 -6.10
CA GLY A 195 21.55 6.49 -5.14
C GLY A 195 20.45 7.54 -5.31
N THR A 196 19.40 7.23 -6.07
CA THR A 196 18.21 8.09 -6.16
C THR A 196 17.49 8.10 -4.80
N ARG A 197 17.06 9.30 -4.38
CA ARG A 197 16.36 9.48 -3.10
C ARG A 197 14.90 9.12 -3.19
N TRP A 198 14.33 8.74 -2.06
CA TRP A 198 12.89 8.57 -1.90
C TRP A 198 12.12 9.79 -2.43
N TYR A 199 11.00 9.51 -3.09
CA TYR A 199 10.09 10.50 -3.67
C TYR A 199 10.67 11.32 -4.83
N ALA A 200 11.77 10.87 -5.43
CA ALA A 200 12.28 11.48 -6.65
C ALA A 200 11.36 11.15 -7.82
N LYS A 201 11.00 12.17 -8.61
CA LYS A 201 10.16 11.98 -9.79
C LYS A 201 10.91 11.15 -10.85
N ALA A 202 10.35 10.00 -11.18
CA ALA A 202 10.84 9.16 -12.27
C ALA A 202 10.40 9.72 -13.64
N THR A 203 11.18 9.42 -14.65
CA THR A 203 10.87 9.64 -16.07
C THR A 203 11.20 8.37 -16.85
N PRO A 204 10.69 8.18 -18.06
CA PRO A 204 11.07 7.03 -18.89
C PRO A 204 12.58 6.87 -19.10
N ALA A 205 13.34 7.98 -19.05
CA ALA A 205 14.79 7.97 -19.19
C ALA A 205 15.50 7.52 -17.91
N THR A 206 14.96 7.82 -16.74
CA THR A 206 15.60 7.52 -15.43
C THR A 206 15.13 6.20 -14.83
N LEU A 207 13.93 5.74 -15.18
CA LEU A 207 13.33 4.50 -14.69
C LEU A 207 14.09 3.28 -15.23
N ASP A 208 14.38 2.31 -14.38
CA ASP A 208 14.85 0.98 -14.78
C ASP A 208 13.64 0.12 -15.15
N SER A 209 13.26 0.15 -16.42
CA SER A 209 12.07 -0.58 -16.92
C SER A 209 12.22 -2.09 -16.80
N GLU A 210 13.43 -2.62 -16.85
CA GLU A 210 13.71 -4.06 -16.74
C GLU A 210 13.41 -4.56 -15.33
N ARG A 211 13.99 -3.94 -14.29
CA ARG A 211 13.71 -4.31 -12.89
C ARG A 211 12.26 -4.01 -12.52
N THR A 212 11.72 -2.89 -12.98
CA THR A 212 10.33 -2.51 -12.71
C THR A 212 9.35 -3.49 -13.38
N TRP A 213 9.66 -3.97 -14.59
CA TRP A 213 8.85 -5.01 -15.21
C TRP A 213 8.92 -6.33 -14.45
N THR A 214 10.10 -6.77 -14.03
CA THR A 214 10.26 -7.98 -13.19
C THR A 214 9.44 -7.86 -11.90
N LEU A 215 9.42 -6.69 -11.26
CA LEU A 215 8.60 -6.39 -10.09
C LEU A 215 7.10 -6.55 -10.42
N ILE A 216 6.60 -5.86 -11.44
CA ILE A 216 5.18 -5.88 -11.83
C ILE A 216 4.77 -7.29 -12.26
N ARG A 217 5.58 -7.96 -13.07
CA ARG A 217 5.34 -9.33 -13.50
C ARG A 217 5.15 -10.27 -12.31
N THR A 218 6.08 -10.22 -11.35
CA THR A 218 6.01 -11.06 -10.13
C THR A 218 4.80 -10.71 -9.28
N LEU A 219 4.46 -9.42 -9.12
CA LEU A 219 3.26 -9.01 -8.42
C LEU A 219 2.01 -9.66 -9.01
N VAL A 220 1.83 -9.64 -10.32
CA VAL A 220 0.60 -10.14 -10.96
C VAL A 220 0.55 -11.65 -11.11
N THR A 221 1.71 -12.34 -11.13
CA THR A 221 1.76 -13.81 -11.27
C THR A 221 1.82 -14.55 -9.94
N ASP A 222 2.49 -14.00 -8.94
CA ASP A 222 2.86 -14.73 -7.72
C ASP A 222 2.10 -14.23 -6.48
N THR A 223 1.50 -13.03 -6.54
CA THR A 223 0.79 -12.44 -5.40
C THR A 223 -0.68 -12.18 -5.72
N ASP A 224 -1.42 -11.81 -4.70
CA ASP A 224 -2.82 -11.41 -4.82
C ASP A 224 -2.94 -9.87 -4.89
N VAL A 225 -2.08 -9.26 -5.72
CA VAL A 225 -2.15 -7.81 -5.96
C VAL A 225 -3.51 -7.44 -6.58
N GLU A 226 -4.16 -6.45 -5.98
CA GLU A 226 -5.47 -5.93 -6.41
C GLU A 226 -5.31 -4.85 -7.48
N MET A 227 -4.37 -3.93 -7.26
CA MET A 227 -4.03 -2.88 -8.21
C MET A 227 -2.62 -2.35 -8.03
N ILE A 228 -2.10 -1.74 -9.09
CA ILE A 228 -0.80 -1.08 -9.15
C ILE A 228 -1.03 0.30 -9.77
N LEU A 229 -0.81 1.37 -9.01
CA LEU A 229 -0.96 2.74 -9.49
C LEU A 229 0.41 3.33 -9.83
N LEU A 230 0.52 3.94 -10.99
CA LEU A 230 1.67 4.72 -11.39
C LEU A 230 1.32 5.72 -12.50
N ASP A 231 2.21 6.69 -12.74
CA ASP A 231 2.02 7.69 -13.78
C ASP A 231 1.96 7.09 -15.19
N GLN A 232 1.07 7.61 -16.04
CA GLN A 232 0.84 7.10 -17.38
C GLN A 232 2.09 7.12 -18.25
N THR A 233 2.95 8.13 -18.11
CA THR A 233 4.18 8.23 -18.91
C THR A 233 5.17 7.12 -18.60
N LEU A 234 5.19 6.67 -17.33
CA LEU A 234 6.01 5.54 -16.90
C LEU A 234 5.41 4.21 -17.37
N GLN A 235 4.07 4.07 -17.33
CA GLN A 235 3.40 2.87 -17.83
C GLN A 235 3.77 2.57 -19.27
N GLN A 236 3.75 3.57 -20.14
CA GLN A 236 4.10 3.41 -21.58
C GLN A 236 5.51 2.81 -21.76
N GLY A 237 6.50 3.31 -21.02
CA GLY A 237 7.87 2.79 -21.09
C GLY A 237 8.01 1.36 -20.57
N ILE A 238 7.30 1.02 -19.50
CA ILE A 238 7.30 -0.32 -18.89
C ILE A 238 6.58 -1.31 -19.82
N GLU A 239 5.41 -0.94 -20.35
CA GLU A 239 4.63 -1.76 -21.29
C GLU A 239 5.43 -2.03 -22.57
N GLN A 240 6.09 -1.02 -23.13
CA GLN A 240 6.94 -1.19 -24.31
C GLN A 240 8.08 -2.18 -24.05
N TYR A 241 8.73 -2.09 -22.90
CA TYR A 241 9.75 -3.05 -22.49
C TYR A 241 9.15 -4.46 -22.34
N ALA A 242 8.04 -4.60 -21.61
CA ALA A 242 7.35 -5.88 -21.42
C ALA A 242 6.96 -6.52 -22.75
N LEU A 243 6.40 -5.74 -23.66
CA LEU A 243 6.08 -6.19 -25.04
C LEU A 243 7.33 -6.61 -25.83
N SER A 244 8.52 -6.15 -25.51
CA SER A 244 9.75 -6.58 -26.18
C SER A 244 10.24 -7.94 -25.70
N VAL A 245 10.00 -8.29 -24.42
CA VAL A 245 10.58 -9.47 -23.78
C VAL A 245 9.58 -10.63 -23.58
N GLU A 246 8.29 -10.36 -23.38
CA GLU A 246 7.29 -11.40 -23.17
C GLU A 246 6.78 -11.99 -24.49
N SER A 247 6.51 -13.28 -24.52
CA SER A 247 5.93 -13.96 -25.69
C SER A 247 4.44 -13.69 -25.85
N ASP A 248 3.69 -13.64 -24.75
CA ASP A 248 2.25 -13.36 -24.73
C ASP A 248 1.99 -11.84 -24.68
N LYS A 249 1.97 -11.22 -25.87
CA LYS A 249 1.73 -9.77 -26.00
C LYS A 249 0.34 -9.36 -25.53
N SER A 250 -0.65 -10.21 -25.76
CA SER A 250 -2.03 -9.96 -25.35
C SER A 250 -2.14 -9.94 -23.83
N TRP A 251 -1.47 -10.86 -23.14
CA TRP A 251 -1.39 -10.86 -21.69
C TRP A 251 -0.77 -9.57 -21.17
N VAL A 252 0.34 -9.12 -21.75
CA VAL A 252 0.98 -7.85 -21.35
C VAL A 252 -0.02 -6.70 -21.51
N SER A 253 -0.61 -6.53 -22.69
CA SER A 253 -1.55 -5.43 -22.93
C SER A 253 -2.75 -5.44 -21.97
N ASN A 254 -3.25 -6.63 -21.60
CA ASN A 254 -4.37 -6.78 -20.66
C ASN A 254 -4.01 -6.38 -19.21
N LEU A 255 -2.74 -6.21 -18.88
CA LEU A 255 -2.32 -5.69 -17.58
C LEU A 255 -2.45 -4.16 -17.52
N PHE A 256 -2.22 -3.46 -18.64
CA PHE A 256 -2.21 -2.00 -18.72
C PHE A 256 -3.50 -1.41 -19.28
N HIS A 257 -4.31 -2.22 -19.96
CA HIS A 257 -5.53 -1.75 -20.61
C HIS A 257 -6.75 -2.51 -20.13
N ARG A 258 -7.87 -1.82 -20.08
CA ARG A 258 -9.16 -2.43 -19.74
C ARG A 258 -9.57 -3.43 -20.81
N VAL A 259 -10.01 -4.59 -20.39
CA VAL A 259 -10.59 -5.61 -21.28
C VAL A 259 -12.05 -5.84 -20.87
N ASP A 260 -12.97 -5.50 -21.76
CA ASP A 260 -14.41 -5.54 -21.48
C ASP A 260 -14.79 -4.74 -20.22
N ALA A 261 -15.43 -5.41 -19.26
CA ALA A 261 -15.77 -4.85 -17.95
C ALA A 261 -14.64 -4.99 -16.90
N THR A 262 -13.52 -5.67 -17.24
CA THR A 262 -12.41 -5.92 -16.31
C THR A 262 -11.43 -4.75 -16.33
N PRO A 263 -11.23 -4.03 -15.23
CA PRO A 263 -10.24 -2.95 -15.16
C PRO A 263 -8.82 -3.49 -15.36
N ALA A 264 -7.95 -2.66 -15.92
CA ALA A 264 -6.51 -2.92 -15.91
C ALA A 264 -6.03 -3.08 -14.46
N ILE A 265 -4.98 -3.90 -14.25
CA ILE A 265 -4.38 -4.01 -12.91
C ILE A 265 -3.35 -2.91 -12.69
N VAL A 266 -2.66 -2.50 -13.75
CA VAL A 266 -1.77 -1.33 -13.76
C VAL A 266 -2.58 -0.13 -14.24
N ARG A 267 -2.76 0.86 -13.37
CA ARG A 267 -3.66 2.00 -13.61
C ARG A 267 -2.91 3.32 -13.49
N HIS A 268 -3.35 4.30 -14.27
CA HIS A 268 -2.84 5.66 -14.11
C HIS A 268 -3.46 6.32 -12.88
N SER A 269 -2.60 6.93 -12.08
CA SER A 269 -3.01 7.85 -11.03
C SER A 269 -2.11 9.08 -11.04
N PRO A 270 -2.67 10.30 -11.06
CA PRO A 270 -1.91 11.52 -10.92
C PRO A 270 -1.10 11.52 -9.60
N GLY A 271 0.11 12.08 -9.61
CA GLY A 271 0.98 12.09 -8.43
C GLY A 271 1.92 10.88 -8.33
N HIS A 272 1.61 9.75 -9.00
CA HIS A 272 2.38 8.51 -8.91
C HIS A 272 3.55 8.43 -9.92
N ALA A 273 4.23 9.56 -10.14
CA ALA A 273 5.51 9.59 -10.84
C ALA A 273 6.71 9.44 -9.90
N THR A 274 6.50 9.39 -8.59
CA THR A 274 7.53 9.31 -7.55
C THR A 274 7.64 7.93 -6.91
N HIS A 275 6.58 7.12 -6.98
CA HIS A 275 6.47 5.78 -6.37
C HIS A 275 5.39 4.95 -7.06
N LEU A 276 5.38 3.65 -6.81
CA LEU A 276 4.29 2.74 -7.09
C LEU A 276 3.39 2.68 -5.86
N HIS A 277 2.08 2.85 -6.02
CA HIS A 277 1.12 2.48 -4.99
C HIS A 277 0.57 1.08 -5.30
N LEU A 278 0.71 0.16 -4.36
CA LEU A 278 0.29 -1.23 -4.47
C LEU A 278 -0.85 -1.49 -3.48
N ARG A 279 -1.87 -2.22 -3.91
CA ARG A 279 -2.90 -2.75 -3.02
C ARG A 279 -3.02 -4.25 -3.19
N PHE A 280 -3.26 -4.95 -2.09
CA PHE A 280 -3.36 -6.41 -2.08
C PHE A 280 -4.72 -6.88 -1.56
N PHE A 281 -5.21 -7.98 -2.11
CA PHE A 281 -6.18 -8.83 -1.42
C PHE A 281 -5.46 -9.61 -0.33
N ASN A 282 -6.04 -9.61 0.84
CA ASN A 282 -5.53 -10.33 2.00
C ASN A 282 -6.62 -11.27 2.53
N PRO A 283 -6.90 -12.38 1.83
CA PRO A 283 -8.06 -13.21 2.11
C PRO A 283 -8.10 -13.73 3.54
N ILE A 284 -6.95 -14.03 4.15
CA ILE A 284 -6.90 -14.48 5.55
C ILE A 284 -7.23 -13.32 6.50
N ALA A 285 -6.52 -12.20 6.38
CA ALA A 285 -6.69 -11.07 7.28
C ALA A 285 -8.09 -10.42 7.13
N GLN A 286 -8.63 -10.36 5.90
CA GLN A 286 -9.95 -9.80 5.63
C GLN A 286 -11.07 -10.73 6.13
N GLU A 287 -10.96 -12.03 5.90
CA GLU A 287 -11.97 -13.01 6.32
C GLU A 287 -11.99 -13.16 7.86
N SER A 288 -10.81 -13.19 8.51
CA SER A 288 -10.73 -13.15 9.97
C SER A 288 -11.45 -11.93 10.54
N ALA A 289 -11.19 -10.75 9.98
CA ALA A 289 -11.84 -9.50 10.38
C ALA A 289 -13.35 -9.55 10.15
N ARG A 290 -13.81 -10.08 9.00
CA ARG A 290 -15.24 -10.23 8.67
C ARG A 290 -15.96 -11.12 9.68
N ARG A 291 -15.41 -12.29 10.00
CA ARG A 291 -16.01 -13.24 10.97
C ARG A 291 -16.05 -12.67 12.38
N LEU A 292 -15.08 -11.83 12.73
CA LEU A 292 -14.97 -11.18 14.04
C LEU A 292 -15.70 -9.82 14.10
N ALA A 293 -16.22 -9.29 12.98
CA ALA A 293 -16.82 -7.96 12.90
C ALA A 293 -17.86 -7.68 14.00
N PRO A 294 -18.79 -8.60 14.37
CA PRO A 294 -19.75 -8.36 15.44
C PRO A 294 -19.11 -8.10 16.81
N TYR A 295 -17.91 -8.63 17.04
CA TYR A 295 -17.19 -8.49 18.31
C TYR A 295 -16.21 -7.31 18.26
N LEU A 296 -15.63 -7.03 17.10
CA LEU A 296 -14.73 -5.91 16.90
C LEU A 296 -15.43 -4.56 17.04
N THR A 297 -16.65 -4.43 16.51
CA THR A 297 -17.44 -3.18 16.60
C THR A 297 -17.78 -2.78 18.03
N ALA A 298 -17.92 -3.74 18.94
CA ALA A 298 -18.19 -3.47 20.35
C ALA A 298 -16.98 -2.89 21.10
N HIS A 299 -15.76 -3.19 20.67
CA HIS A 299 -14.50 -2.82 21.35
C HIS A 299 -13.62 -1.88 20.51
N HIS A 300 -13.81 -1.87 19.19
CA HIS A 300 -13.09 -1.06 18.22
C HIS A 300 -14.12 -0.39 17.30
N PRO A 301 -14.74 0.73 17.70
CA PRO A 301 -15.72 1.40 16.86
C PRO A 301 -15.06 1.78 15.53
N LEU A 302 -15.48 1.11 14.47
CA LEU A 302 -15.06 1.44 13.12
C LEU A 302 -15.63 2.81 12.77
N ARG A 303 -14.79 3.67 12.20
CA ARG A 303 -15.31 4.85 11.54
C ARG A 303 -16.16 4.40 10.36
N ALA A 304 -17.30 5.09 10.16
CA ALA A 304 -18.09 4.86 8.97
C ALA A 304 -17.21 4.99 7.73
N SER A 305 -17.23 3.97 6.88
CA SER A 305 -16.58 4.01 5.58
C SER A 305 -17.17 5.17 4.79
N THR A 306 -16.32 5.95 4.14
CA THR A 306 -16.80 7.00 3.22
C THR A 306 -16.36 6.65 1.81
N ARG A 307 -17.33 6.53 0.89
CA ARG A 307 -17.01 6.53 -0.55
C ARG A 307 -17.19 7.90 -1.14
N THR A 308 -16.46 8.21 -2.17
CA THR A 308 -16.63 9.46 -2.91
C THR A 308 -17.58 9.25 -4.09
N VAL A 309 -18.67 10.02 -4.14
CA VAL A 309 -19.56 10.11 -5.30
C VAL A 309 -19.21 11.37 -6.08
N LEU A 310 -19.01 11.25 -7.40
CA LEU A 310 -18.81 12.41 -8.27
C LEU A 310 -20.17 12.99 -8.65
N HIS A 311 -20.39 14.28 -8.37
CA HIS A 311 -21.61 15.01 -8.69
C HIS A 311 -21.31 16.19 -9.59
N ILE A 312 -21.94 16.24 -10.77
CA ILE A 312 -21.89 17.41 -11.66
C ILE A 312 -22.95 18.38 -11.16
N ALA A 313 -22.51 19.52 -10.63
CA ALA A 313 -23.43 20.52 -10.08
C ALA A 313 -24.35 21.12 -11.17
N ARG A 314 -25.63 21.21 -10.85
CA ARG A 314 -26.67 21.80 -11.70
C ARG A 314 -27.04 23.19 -11.19
N LEU A 315 -27.68 23.96 -12.05
CA LEU A 315 -28.24 25.25 -11.62
C LEU A 315 -29.24 25.02 -10.47
N GLY A 316 -29.05 25.75 -9.36
CA GLY A 316 -29.86 25.59 -8.14
C GLY A 316 -29.30 24.60 -7.12
N ASP A 317 -28.26 23.83 -7.43
CA ASP A 317 -27.57 23.03 -6.42
C ASP A 317 -26.85 23.91 -5.41
N THR A 318 -26.96 23.54 -4.14
CA THR A 318 -26.26 24.16 -3.03
C THR A 318 -25.55 23.09 -2.19
N LEU A 319 -24.51 23.47 -1.45
CA LEU A 319 -23.84 22.52 -0.53
C LEU A 319 -24.83 21.88 0.45
N ALA A 320 -25.81 22.63 0.92
CA ALA A 320 -26.82 22.14 1.85
C ALA A 320 -27.73 21.07 1.19
N LEU A 321 -28.17 21.32 -0.06
CA LEU A 321 -28.99 20.35 -0.81
C LEU A 321 -28.20 19.10 -1.14
N LEU A 322 -26.92 19.23 -1.50
CA LEU A 322 -26.07 18.06 -1.76
C LEU A 322 -25.79 17.28 -0.46
N ALA A 323 -25.50 17.97 0.63
CA ALA A 323 -25.30 17.33 1.93
C ALA A 323 -26.53 16.53 2.36
N GLN A 324 -27.73 17.09 2.19
CA GLN A 324 -29.00 16.41 2.47
C GLN A 324 -29.20 15.21 1.52
N ARG A 325 -29.05 15.42 0.20
CA ARG A 325 -29.26 14.38 -0.82
C ARG A 325 -28.37 13.15 -0.64
N TYR A 326 -27.12 13.38 -0.26
CA TYR A 326 -26.10 12.34 -0.14
C TYR A 326 -25.85 11.90 1.31
N HIS A 327 -26.68 12.33 2.26
CA HIS A 327 -26.52 12.00 3.69
C HIS A 327 -25.12 12.27 4.24
N THR A 328 -24.58 13.43 3.90
CA THR A 328 -23.24 13.89 4.32
C THR A 328 -23.30 15.29 4.92
N THR A 329 -22.17 15.91 5.18
CA THR A 329 -22.12 17.28 5.72
C THR A 329 -21.55 18.27 4.72
N MET A 330 -21.97 19.53 4.80
CA MET A 330 -21.37 20.62 3.99
C MET A 330 -19.86 20.73 4.26
N ALA A 331 -19.43 20.50 5.50
CA ALA A 331 -18.03 20.54 5.88
C ALA A 331 -17.23 19.45 5.15
N ALA A 332 -17.73 18.21 5.11
CA ALA A 332 -17.11 17.10 4.40
C ALA A 332 -17.02 17.38 2.89
N ILE A 333 -18.09 17.90 2.26
CA ILE A 333 -18.06 18.27 0.84
C ILE A 333 -17.01 19.36 0.58
N ARG A 334 -16.96 20.41 1.43
CA ARG A 334 -15.99 21.49 1.30
C ARG A 334 -14.55 21.00 1.44
N GLN A 335 -14.30 20.16 2.41
CA GLN A 335 -12.98 19.55 2.66
C GLN A 335 -12.54 18.70 1.45
N ALA A 336 -13.40 17.80 0.97
CA ALA A 336 -13.11 16.93 -0.16
C ALA A 336 -12.84 17.70 -1.46
N ASN A 337 -13.36 18.91 -1.60
CA ASN A 337 -13.19 19.74 -2.80
C ASN A 337 -12.26 20.93 -2.59
N ARG A 338 -11.64 21.09 -1.43
CA ARG A 338 -10.76 22.23 -1.07
C ARG A 338 -11.41 23.59 -1.35
N ILE A 339 -12.71 23.72 -1.06
CA ILE A 339 -13.45 24.96 -1.25
C ILE A 339 -13.68 25.69 0.08
N THR A 340 -13.39 26.98 0.11
CA THR A 340 -13.57 27.83 1.29
C THR A 340 -14.95 28.45 1.35
N GLY A 341 -15.59 28.66 0.19
CA GLY A 341 -16.93 29.25 0.07
C GLY A 341 -18.06 28.25 0.23
N PHE A 342 -19.30 28.71 0.01
CA PHE A 342 -20.52 27.92 0.06
C PHE A 342 -21.19 27.77 -1.31
N GLN A 343 -20.69 28.47 -2.32
CA GLN A 343 -21.27 28.47 -3.66
C GLN A 343 -20.69 27.35 -4.51
N LEU A 344 -21.57 26.69 -5.26
CA LEU A 344 -21.21 25.71 -6.28
C LEU A 344 -21.29 26.35 -7.66
N VAL A 345 -20.44 25.93 -8.57
CA VAL A 345 -20.44 26.37 -9.96
C VAL A 345 -21.15 25.29 -10.79
N ALA A 346 -22.23 25.66 -11.46
CA ALA A 346 -22.97 24.75 -12.34
C ALA A 346 -22.03 24.21 -13.46
N GLY A 347 -22.16 22.92 -13.77
CA GLY A 347 -21.29 22.21 -14.73
C GLY A 347 -19.98 21.69 -14.16
N ARG A 348 -19.57 22.13 -12.95
CA ARG A 348 -18.37 21.63 -12.29
C ARG A 348 -18.67 20.34 -11.56
N THR A 349 -17.73 19.36 -11.62
CA THR A 349 -17.79 18.12 -10.85
C THR A 349 -17.28 18.34 -9.44
N TYR A 350 -18.03 17.83 -8.47
CA TYR A 350 -17.68 17.85 -7.03
C TYR A 350 -17.61 16.46 -6.47
N LYS A 351 -16.63 16.24 -5.59
CA LYS A 351 -16.45 15.02 -4.79
C LYS A 351 -17.38 15.10 -3.59
N ILE A 352 -18.29 14.15 -3.46
CA ILE A 352 -19.24 14.07 -2.35
C ILE A 352 -18.90 12.86 -1.49
N PRO A 353 -18.33 13.04 -0.30
CA PRO A 353 -18.12 11.94 0.65
C PRO A 353 -19.48 11.44 1.16
N VAL A 354 -19.76 10.17 0.98
CA VAL A 354 -20.99 9.50 1.42
C VAL A 354 -20.62 8.42 2.42
N GLU A 355 -21.25 8.43 3.59
CA GLU A 355 -21.07 7.33 4.54
C GLU A 355 -21.66 6.04 3.97
N GLU A 356 -20.87 4.99 3.97
CA GLU A 356 -21.32 3.64 3.68
C GLU A 356 -21.55 2.91 5.00
N HIS A 357 -22.76 2.51 5.22
CA HIS A 357 -23.07 1.54 6.25
C HIS A 357 -22.57 0.20 5.72
N SER A 358 -21.58 -0.38 6.38
CA SER A 358 -21.10 -1.72 6.04
C SER A 358 -22.17 -2.72 6.45
N ASP A 359 -23.07 -3.03 5.51
CA ASP A 359 -23.86 -4.26 5.60
C ASP A 359 -22.89 -5.45 5.70
N VAL A 360 -23.38 -6.56 6.28
CA VAL A 360 -22.63 -7.80 6.49
C VAL A 360 -21.72 -8.05 5.28
N GLN A 361 -20.41 -7.88 5.47
CA GLN A 361 -19.44 -8.04 4.39
C GLN A 361 -19.54 -9.46 3.85
N GLU A 362 -19.73 -9.58 2.54
CA GLU A 362 -19.62 -10.89 1.87
C GLU A 362 -18.21 -11.48 2.07
N PRO A 363 -18.08 -12.82 2.02
CA PRO A 363 -16.76 -13.45 2.08
C PRO A 363 -15.82 -12.87 1.02
N THR A 364 -14.57 -12.65 1.41
CA THR A 364 -13.54 -12.09 0.51
C THR A 364 -13.31 -13.03 -0.67
N ARG A 365 -13.56 -12.53 -1.87
CA ARG A 365 -13.28 -13.22 -3.13
C ARG A 365 -12.03 -12.64 -3.75
N VAL A 366 -11.09 -13.52 -4.12
CA VAL A 366 -9.83 -13.11 -4.74
C VAL A 366 -9.87 -13.50 -6.21
N PRO A 367 -9.69 -12.57 -7.13
CA PRO A 367 -9.57 -12.89 -8.55
C PRO A 367 -8.40 -13.83 -8.81
N HIS A 368 -8.51 -14.65 -9.85
CA HIS A 368 -7.37 -15.49 -10.27
C HIS A 368 -6.17 -14.63 -10.64
N ARG A 369 -4.98 -15.07 -10.24
CA ARG A 369 -3.73 -14.42 -10.62
C ARG A 369 -3.59 -14.34 -12.13
N ARG A 370 -3.05 -13.25 -12.61
CA ARG A 370 -2.91 -13.01 -14.05
C ARG A 370 -1.60 -13.61 -14.56
N VAL A 371 -1.64 -14.88 -14.94
CA VAL A 371 -0.49 -15.61 -15.50
C VAL A 371 -0.53 -15.61 -17.02
N PRO A 372 0.63 -15.52 -17.72
CA PRO A 372 0.66 -15.61 -19.17
C PRO A 372 0.19 -16.99 -19.66
N SER A 373 -0.40 -17.03 -20.82
CA SER A 373 -0.74 -18.30 -21.49
C SER A 373 0.54 -19.13 -21.67
N ARG A 374 0.49 -20.41 -21.31
CA ARG A 374 1.58 -21.31 -21.68
C ARG A 374 1.61 -21.37 -23.20
N GLY A 375 2.64 -20.81 -23.83
CA GLY A 375 2.83 -20.95 -25.26
C GLY A 375 2.71 -22.44 -25.60
N ARG A 376 1.82 -22.78 -26.53
CA ARG A 376 1.83 -24.11 -27.13
C ARG A 376 3.22 -24.26 -27.74
N SER A 377 4.05 -25.11 -27.15
CA SER A 377 5.26 -25.57 -27.81
C SER A 377 4.83 -26.24 -29.08
N ASN A 378 5.06 -25.62 -30.21
CA ASN A 378 4.93 -26.23 -31.53
C ASN A 378 6.06 -27.24 -31.70
#